data_897f2b68650e39451df8367d0eddf0e8
#
_entry.id   897f2b68650e39451df8367d0eddf0e8
#
_cell.length_a   1.000
_cell.length_b   1.000
_cell.length_c   1.000
_cell.angle_alpha   90.00
_cell.angle_beta   90.00
_cell.angle_gamma   90.00
#
_symmetry.space_group_name_H-M   'P 1'
#
loop_
_entity.id
_entity.type
_entity.pdbx_description
1 polymer ?
#
loop_
_entity_poly.entity_id
_entity_poly.type
_entity_poly.pdbx_seq_one_letter_code
_entity_poly.pdbx_strand_id
1 'polypeptide(L)'
;MFYQLGLGEVLSARLKEYFGIDLEIQQFHNRELARRGSLDEGYSTLDLESASDSISLRLCEAVLPKWVNDLLKLLRSPTTVIDGHEHELHMVSTMGNGFTFALQTVMFSCMVEASANWHRFNLKYPRVTWDPLVRQKRFHHGNFAVYGDDIICPVVLTDRVCRLLRLAGFVVNTSKSFVEGPFKESCGADFYFGVNVRGVYLKRLDTYQDFFSAINQLNLFSTRTGIRLPTVIRWLLSRAPWVPVPRWEDDSAGIKVPLSLLRTRTIGEEQSILYSAYRPRGLKIRILDSCIKVPAGLKRRMFNPSGLHISYLQGSINGSTIPVRQKDRDIL
;
A
#
# COMPACT_ATOMS: atom_id res chain seq x y z
N MET A 1 5.99 -17.44 -6.38
CA MET A 1 5.14 -16.59 -5.51
C MET A 1 5.05 -17.11 -4.07
N PHE A 2 4.68 -18.36 -3.78
CA PHE A 2 4.54 -18.87 -2.40
C PHE A 2 5.80 -18.66 -1.53
N TYR A 3 6.95 -19.15 -1.97
CA TYR A 3 8.22 -18.97 -1.24
C TYR A 3 8.68 -17.51 -1.17
N GLN A 4 8.34 -16.70 -2.16
CA GLN A 4 8.62 -15.26 -2.13
C GLN A 4 7.83 -14.55 -1.04
N LEU A 5 6.54 -14.89 -0.85
CA LEU A 5 5.72 -14.37 0.24
C LEU A 5 6.25 -14.82 1.60
N GLY A 6 6.61 -16.12 1.74
CA GLY A 6 7.21 -16.62 2.97
C GLY A 6 8.52 -15.89 3.35
N LEU A 7 9.39 -15.59 2.37
CA LEU A 7 10.58 -14.75 2.63
C LEU A 7 10.19 -13.33 3.04
N GLY A 8 9.16 -12.75 2.38
CA GLY A 8 8.64 -11.43 2.74
C GLY A 8 8.14 -11.37 4.19
N GLU A 9 7.43 -12.39 4.65
CA GLU A 9 6.97 -12.50 6.04
C GLU A 9 8.14 -12.62 7.03
N VAL A 10 9.16 -13.42 6.71
CA VAL A 10 10.38 -13.54 7.54
C VAL A 10 11.08 -12.20 7.66
N LEU A 11 11.27 -11.48 6.55
CA LEU A 11 11.89 -10.15 6.54
C LEU A 11 11.05 -9.14 7.35
N SER A 12 9.73 -9.17 7.21
CA SER A 12 8.81 -8.31 7.96
C SER A 12 8.88 -8.58 9.47
N ALA A 13 8.97 -9.85 9.87
CA ALA A 13 9.16 -10.22 11.28
C ALA A 13 10.49 -9.69 11.83
N ARG A 14 11.57 -9.78 11.06
CA ARG A 14 12.88 -9.25 11.45
C ARG A 14 12.93 -7.73 11.51
N LEU A 15 12.25 -7.04 10.58
CA LEU A 15 12.07 -5.58 10.66
C LEU A 15 11.40 -5.16 11.97
N LYS A 16 10.36 -5.88 12.37
CA LYS A 16 9.63 -5.62 13.61
C LYS A 16 10.49 -5.90 14.84
N GLU A 17 11.22 -7.00 14.83
CA GLU A 17 12.09 -7.43 15.95
C GLU A 17 13.27 -6.46 16.13
N TYR A 18 13.98 -6.12 15.05
CA TYR A 18 15.23 -5.36 15.12
C TYR A 18 15.00 -3.84 15.11
N PHE A 19 14.20 -3.34 14.17
CA PHE A 19 13.95 -1.91 13.98
C PHE A 19 12.67 -1.43 14.66
N GLY A 20 11.82 -2.31 15.20
CA GLY A 20 10.48 -1.95 15.65
C GLY A 20 9.53 -1.56 14.53
N ILE A 21 9.93 -1.77 13.27
CA ILE A 21 9.16 -1.44 12.08
C ILE A 21 8.14 -2.55 11.81
N ASP A 22 6.87 -2.29 12.14
CA ASP A 22 5.75 -3.16 11.83
C ASP A 22 5.06 -2.65 10.55
N LEU A 23 5.23 -3.38 9.46
CA LEU A 23 4.72 -2.97 8.14
C LEU A 23 3.20 -2.78 8.09
N GLU A 24 2.43 -3.39 8.99
CA GLU A 24 0.97 -3.21 9.07
C GLU A 24 0.58 -1.80 9.51
N ILE A 25 1.40 -1.17 10.37
CA ILE A 25 1.13 0.15 10.95
C ILE A 25 2.18 1.20 10.58
N GLN A 26 3.22 0.82 9.85
CA GLN A 26 4.36 1.70 9.56
C GLN A 26 3.95 2.95 8.78
N GLN A 27 2.95 2.86 7.89
CA GLN A 27 2.39 4.03 7.20
C GLN A 27 1.91 5.12 8.18
N PHE A 28 1.34 4.71 9.32
CA PHE A 28 0.91 5.65 10.36
C PHE A 28 2.12 6.36 10.98
N HIS A 29 3.21 5.62 11.25
CA HIS A 29 4.44 6.21 11.78
C HIS A 29 5.08 7.18 10.79
N ASN A 30 5.17 6.80 9.51
CA ASN A 30 5.67 7.67 8.45
C ASN A 30 4.85 8.97 8.35
N ARG A 31 3.52 8.86 8.26
CA ARG A 31 2.64 10.04 8.20
C ARG A 31 2.80 10.95 9.41
N GLU A 32 2.92 10.39 10.60
CA GLU A 32 3.09 11.20 11.82
C GLU A 32 4.46 11.89 11.87
N LEU A 33 5.55 11.24 11.44
CA LEU A 33 6.85 11.89 11.34
C LEU A 33 6.89 12.96 10.24
N ALA A 34 6.25 12.71 9.09
CA ALA A 34 6.09 13.74 8.05
C ALA A 34 5.31 14.95 8.57
N ARG A 35 4.22 14.73 9.33
CA ARG A 35 3.46 15.80 9.97
C ARG A 35 4.31 16.61 10.94
N ARG A 36 5.11 15.95 11.79
CA ARG A 36 6.05 16.63 12.70
C ARG A 36 7.10 17.41 11.93
N GLY A 37 7.74 16.78 10.94
CA GLY A 37 8.74 17.44 10.10
C GLY A 37 8.20 18.66 9.36
N SER A 38 6.89 18.71 9.08
CA SER A 38 6.25 19.89 8.51
C SER A 38 6.00 21.02 9.52
N LEU A 39 6.12 20.76 10.84
CA LEU A 39 5.98 21.76 11.90
C LEU A 39 7.33 22.32 12.36
N ASP A 40 8.31 21.45 12.55
CA ASP A 40 9.61 21.79 13.18
C ASP A 40 10.79 21.72 12.20
N GLU A 41 10.54 21.33 10.96
CA GLU A 41 11.55 21.13 9.91
C GLU A 41 12.69 20.18 10.32
N GLY A 42 12.48 19.39 11.37
CA GLY A 42 13.48 18.48 11.92
C GLY A 42 13.68 17.19 11.12
N TYR A 43 12.80 16.92 10.15
CA TYR A 43 12.81 15.67 9.34
C TYR A 43 12.75 15.97 7.85
N SER A 44 13.51 15.19 7.10
CA SER A 44 13.42 15.10 5.64
C SER A 44 12.56 13.92 5.24
N THR A 45 11.76 14.09 4.19
CA THR A 45 11.06 12.99 3.52
C THR A 45 11.70 12.77 2.16
N LEU A 46 12.11 11.53 1.88
CA LEU A 46 12.80 11.14 0.67
C LEU A 46 11.99 10.08 -0.06
N ASP A 47 11.85 10.24 -1.37
CA ASP A 47 11.25 9.30 -2.32
C ASP A 47 12.32 8.83 -3.30
N LEU A 48 12.21 7.62 -3.82
CA LEU A 48 13.17 7.05 -4.75
C LEU A 48 12.50 6.73 -6.09
N GLU A 49 13.23 6.96 -7.17
CA GLU A 49 12.79 6.58 -8.50
C GLU A 49 13.01 5.08 -8.73
N SER A 50 11.94 4.36 -9.10
CA SER A 50 12.00 2.92 -9.46
C SER A 50 12.77 2.06 -8.44
N ALA A 51 12.59 2.31 -7.15
CA ALA A 51 13.37 1.68 -6.08
C ALA A 51 13.33 0.15 -6.13
N SER A 52 12.16 -0.44 -6.44
CA SER A 52 11.98 -1.90 -6.56
C SER A 52 12.85 -2.51 -7.66
N ASP A 53 12.99 -1.82 -8.76
CA ASP A 53 13.72 -2.30 -9.95
C ASP A 53 15.21 -1.96 -9.88
N SER A 54 15.61 -1.15 -8.89
CA SER A 54 16.99 -0.68 -8.70
C SER A 54 17.81 -1.53 -7.72
N ILE A 55 17.21 -2.56 -7.09
CA ILE A 55 17.95 -3.47 -6.21
C ILE A 55 18.81 -4.41 -7.07
N SER A 56 20.06 -4.06 -7.27
CA SER A 56 20.98 -4.84 -8.09
C SER A 56 21.49 -6.10 -7.38
N LEU A 57 21.79 -7.15 -8.16
CA LEU A 57 22.46 -8.36 -7.65
C LEU A 57 23.78 -8.03 -6.97
N ARG A 58 24.58 -7.11 -7.57
CA ARG A 58 25.87 -6.70 -7.01
C ARG A 58 25.74 -6.02 -5.66
N LEU A 59 24.71 -5.18 -5.48
CA LEU A 59 24.45 -4.57 -4.18
C LEU A 59 24.15 -5.65 -3.13
N CYS A 60 23.27 -6.59 -3.45
CA CYS A 60 22.93 -7.69 -2.55
C CYS A 60 24.16 -8.54 -2.21
N GLU A 61 25.00 -8.87 -3.20
CA GLU A 61 26.24 -9.61 -2.99
C GLU A 61 27.23 -8.87 -2.07
N ALA A 62 27.27 -7.53 -2.14
CA ALA A 62 28.15 -6.71 -1.31
C ALA A 62 27.67 -6.57 0.14
N VAL A 63 26.35 -6.55 0.38
CA VAL A 63 25.81 -6.18 1.71
C VAL A 63 25.09 -7.32 2.44
N LEU A 64 24.66 -8.37 1.73
CA LEU A 64 23.92 -9.47 2.33
C LEU A 64 24.79 -10.72 2.53
N PRO A 65 24.51 -11.54 3.55
CA PRO A 65 25.19 -12.83 3.71
C PRO A 65 24.99 -13.74 2.48
N LYS A 66 26.00 -14.57 2.19
CA LYS A 66 26.00 -15.46 1.01
C LYS A 66 24.72 -16.30 0.90
N TRP A 67 24.26 -16.90 1.98
CA TRP A 67 23.07 -17.74 1.99
C TRP A 67 21.79 -16.97 1.64
N VAL A 68 21.69 -15.68 2.01
CA VAL A 68 20.56 -14.81 1.62
C VAL A 68 20.61 -14.56 0.12
N ASN A 69 21.80 -14.24 -0.42
CA ASN A 69 21.98 -14.03 -1.85
C ASN A 69 21.64 -15.26 -2.68
N ASP A 70 22.07 -16.44 -2.24
CA ASP A 70 21.77 -17.70 -2.90
C ASP A 70 20.25 -17.94 -2.89
N LEU A 71 19.56 -17.65 -1.79
CA LEU A 71 18.09 -17.75 -1.69
C LEU A 71 17.38 -16.75 -2.62
N LEU A 72 17.83 -15.49 -2.64
CA LEU A 72 17.25 -14.46 -3.52
C LEU A 72 17.42 -14.86 -5.00
N LYS A 73 18.60 -15.36 -5.39
CA LYS A 73 18.86 -15.87 -6.75
C LYS A 73 17.96 -17.04 -7.12
N LEU A 74 17.66 -17.93 -6.18
CA LEU A 74 16.76 -19.06 -6.40
C LEU A 74 15.30 -18.61 -6.59
N LEU A 75 14.89 -17.52 -5.92
CA LEU A 75 13.49 -17.06 -5.90
C LEU A 75 13.15 -16.05 -7.01
N ARG A 76 14.13 -15.50 -7.70
CA ARG A 76 13.93 -14.52 -8.78
C ARG A 76 13.83 -15.21 -10.16
N SER A 77 13.32 -14.48 -11.15
CA SER A 77 13.49 -14.84 -12.55
C SER A 77 14.86 -14.35 -13.02
N PRO A 78 15.73 -15.21 -13.58
CA PRO A 78 17.06 -14.80 -14.06
C PRO A 78 16.98 -14.02 -15.38
N THR A 79 15.99 -14.31 -16.20
CA THR A 79 15.81 -13.72 -17.54
C THR A 79 14.37 -13.28 -17.77
N THR A 80 14.16 -12.47 -18.78
CA THR A 80 12.84 -12.09 -19.30
C THR A 80 12.89 -12.01 -20.82
N VAL A 81 11.73 -12.12 -21.47
CA VAL A 81 11.63 -11.98 -22.93
C VAL A 81 10.95 -10.64 -23.27
N ILE A 82 11.64 -9.82 -24.06
CA ILE A 82 11.13 -8.53 -24.56
C ILE A 82 11.25 -8.56 -26.08
N ASP A 83 10.16 -8.34 -26.78
CA ASP A 83 10.10 -8.33 -28.25
C ASP A 83 10.68 -9.61 -28.91
N GLY A 84 10.50 -10.76 -28.25
CA GLY A 84 10.98 -12.06 -28.71
C GLY A 84 12.45 -12.36 -28.40
N HIS A 85 13.17 -11.44 -27.77
CA HIS A 85 14.57 -11.61 -27.36
C HIS A 85 14.68 -11.87 -25.85
N GLU A 86 15.52 -12.81 -25.46
CA GLU A 86 15.81 -13.11 -24.06
C GLU A 86 16.84 -12.11 -23.51
N HIS A 87 16.53 -11.52 -22.36
CA HIS A 87 17.37 -10.56 -21.65
C HIS A 87 17.69 -11.06 -20.26
N GLU A 88 18.96 -11.04 -19.88
CA GLU A 88 19.38 -11.32 -18.51
C GLU A 88 19.03 -10.15 -17.60
N LEU A 89 18.45 -10.46 -16.44
CA LEU A 89 18.08 -9.48 -15.43
C LEU A 89 19.21 -9.33 -14.40
N HIS A 90 19.68 -8.12 -14.18
CA HIS A 90 20.70 -7.79 -13.19
C HIS A 90 20.13 -7.26 -11.88
N MET A 91 18.81 -7.14 -11.77
CA MET A 91 18.09 -6.79 -10.56
C MET A 91 17.62 -8.05 -9.80
N VAL A 92 17.44 -7.93 -8.49
CA VAL A 92 16.99 -9.03 -7.64
C VAL A 92 15.49 -9.26 -7.74
N SER A 93 14.72 -8.18 -7.88
CA SER A 93 13.27 -8.23 -7.91
C SER A 93 12.70 -7.03 -8.65
N THR A 94 11.41 -7.14 -8.95
CA THR A 94 10.60 -6.05 -9.49
C THR A 94 9.40 -5.80 -8.58
N MET A 95 8.63 -4.75 -8.89
CA MET A 95 7.34 -4.55 -8.27
C MET A 95 6.45 -5.78 -8.48
N GLY A 96 5.90 -6.33 -7.39
CA GLY A 96 5.04 -7.52 -7.42
C GLY A 96 5.69 -8.83 -6.94
N ASN A 97 7.01 -8.90 -6.77
CA ASN A 97 7.63 -10.03 -6.06
C ASN A 97 7.31 -9.95 -4.57
N GLY A 98 6.93 -11.08 -3.95
CA GLY A 98 6.38 -11.11 -2.60
C GLY A 98 7.32 -10.65 -1.47
N PHE A 99 8.62 -10.57 -1.70
CA PHE A 99 9.61 -10.12 -0.71
C PHE A 99 10.16 -8.72 -0.96
N THR A 100 9.94 -8.13 -2.14
CA THR A 100 10.60 -6.87 -2.57
C THR A 100 10.38 -5.75 -1.58
N PHE A 101 9.15 -5.53 -1.15
CA PHE A 101 8.80 -4.43 -0.26
C PHE A 101 9.47 -4.54 1.11
N ALA A 102 9.48 -5.74 1.71
CA ALA A 102 10.15 -5.97 2.97
C ALA A 102 11.67 -5.85 2.83
N LEU A 103 12.26 -6.39 1.75
CA LEU A 103 13.69 -6.27 1.47
C LEU A 103 14.13 -4.82 1.32
N GLN A 104 13.40 -4.00 0.55
CA GLN A 104 13.66 -2.56 0.43
C GLN A 104 13.65 -1.87 1.80
N THR A 105 12.61 -2.13 2.59
CA THR A 105 12.49 -1.53 3.92
C THR A 105 13.67 -1.90 4.81
N VAL A 106 14.14 -3.16 4.78
CA VAL A 106 15.36 -3.59 5.49
C VAL A 106 16.57 -2.81 5.02
N MET A 107 16.83 -2.79 3.71
CA MET A 107 18.02 -2.15 3.14
C MET A 107 18.09 -0.66 3.44
N PHE A 108 16.98 0.06 3.25
CA PHE A 108 16.94 1.50 3.50
C PHE A 108 16.98 1.83 5.00
N SER A 109 16.39 0.99 5.86
CA SER A 109 16.55 1.13 7.31
C SER A 109 18.01 0.98 7.75
N CYS A 110 18.72 -0.01 7.19
CA CYS A 110 20.17 -0.18 7.43
C CYS A 110 20.99 1.03 6.94
N MET A 111 20.62 1.65 5.81
CA MET A 111 21.32 2.84 5.32
C MET A 111 21.09 4.06 6.22
N VAL A 112 19.88 4.23 6.75
CA VAL A 112 19.62 5.28 7.76
C VAL A 112 20.41 5.02 9.03
N GLU A 113 20.43 3.78 9.53
CA GLU A 113 21.19 3.39 10.72
C GLU A 113 22.71 3.58 10.52
N ALA A 114 23.26 3.15 9.40
CA ALA A 114 24.66 3.35 9.07
C ALA A 114 25.04 4.85 9.02
N SER A 115 24.15 5.69 8.49
CA SER A 115 24.32 7.13 8.48
C SER A 115 24.31 7.72 9.88
N ALA A 116 23.42 7.24 10.74
CA ALA A 116 23.33 7.68 12.13
C ALA A 116 24.57 7.26 12.94
N ASN A 117 25.04 6.04 12.76
CA ASN A 117 26.26 5.52 13.41
C ASN A 117 27.49 6.34 13.02
N TRP A 118 27.60 6.70 11.73
CA TRP A 118 28.68 7.57 11.26
C TRP A 118 28.67 8.95 11.93
N HIS A 119 27.48 9.55 12.09
CA HIS A 119 27.30 10.84 12.73
C HIS A 119 27.25 10.77 14.27
N ARG A 120 27.37 9.57 14.85
CA ARG A 120 27.13 9.32 16.28
C ARG A 120 25.77 9.85 16.75
N PHE A 121 24.80 9.80 15.85
CA PHE A 121 23.43 10.25 16.10
C PHE A 121 22.62 9.14 16.77
N ASN A 122 21.87 9.49 17.82
CA ASN A 122 21.05 8.52 18.54
C ASN A 122 19.72 8.28 17.83
N LEU A 123 19.62 7.19 17.08
CA LEU A 123 18.34 6.75 16.52
C LEU A 123 17.41 6.23 17.62
N LYS A 124 16.16 6.65 17.54
CA LYS A 124 15.07 6.13 18.37
C LYS A 124 14.15 5.31 17.49
N TYR A 125 14.01 4.03 17.83
CA TYR A 125 13.18 3.11 17.07
C TYR A 125 11.70 3.24 17.43
N PRO A 126 10.78 3.05 16.50
CA PRO A 126 9.36 3.00 16.78
C PRO A 126 9.05 1.84 17.74
N ARG A 127 8.12 2.05 18.66
CA ARG A 127 7.69 1.02 19.61
C ARG A 127 6.27 1.26 20.07
N VAL A 128 5.59 0.20 20.44
CA VAL A 128 4.27 0.25 21.05
C VAL A 128 4.39 -0.20 22.50
N THR A 129 3.90 0.60 23.42
CA THR A 129 3.80 0.26 24.85
C THR A 129 2.35 0.21 25.26
N TRP A 130 2.04 -0.64 26.25
CA TRP A 130 0.74 -0.64 26.89
C TRP A 130 0.74 0.37 28.03
N ASP A 131 -0.22 1.29 28.02
CA ASP A 131 -0.44 2.20 29.14
C ASP A 131 -1.55 1.63 30.04
N PRO A 132 -1.22 1.13 31.24
CA PRO A 132 -2.19 0.50 32.12
C PRO A 132 -3.17 1.49 32.75
N LEU A 133 -2.84 2.79 32.83
CA LEU A 133 -3.68 3.81 33.42
C LEU A 133 -4.87 4.14 32.52
N VAL A 134 -4.62 4.30 31.22
CA VAL A 134 -5.67 4.59 30.24
C VAL A 134 -6.15 3.34 29.48
N ARG A 135 -5.59 2.17 29.77
CA ARG A 135 -5.88 0.88 29.12
C ARG A 135 -5.84 0.95 27.59
N GLN A 136 -4.82 1.63 27.06
CA GLN A 136 -4.64 1.85 25.62
C GLN A 136 -3.19 1.58 25.19
N LYS A 137 -3.02 1.27 23.90
CA LYS A 137 -1.70 1.20 23.29
C LYS A 137 -1.16 2.62 23.07
N ARG A 138 0.05 2.87 23.56
CA ARG A 138 0.79 4.10 23.35
C ARG A 138 1.84 3.89 22.25
N PHE A 139 1.75 4.69 21.19
CA PHE A 139 2.66 4.62 20.06
C PHE A 139 3.81 5.61 20.25
N HIS A 140 5.04 5.11 20.16
CA HIS A 140 6.26 5.91 20.12
C HIS A 140 6.80 5.81 18.68
N HIS A 141 6.78 6.90 17.94
CA HIS A 141 7.09 6.90 16.51
C HIS A 141 8.59 6.84 16.20
N GLY A 142 9.44 6.97 17.24
CA GLY A 142 10.88 7.07 17.01
C GLY A 142 11.28 8.42 16.39
N ASN A 143 12.43 8.44 15.71
CA ASN A 143 12.91 9.63 15.00
C ASN A 143 13.41 9.32 13.57
N PHE A 144 13.05 8.18 13.04
CA PHE A 144 13.16 7.83 11.62
C PHE A 144 12.04 6.87 11.25
N ALA A 145 11.72 6.79 9.98
CA ALA A 145 10.73 5.83 9.48
C ALA A 145 11.07 5.43 8.04
N VAL A 146 10.86 4.16 7.74
CA VAL A 146 11.04 3.61 6.39
C VAL A 146 9.86 2.71 6.08
N TYR A 147 9.25 2.90 4.92
CA TYR A 147 8.16 2.09 4.41
C TYR A 147 8.31 1.90 2.90
N GLY A 148 8.96 0.82 2.51
CA GLY A 148 9.39 0.64 1.12
C GLY A 148 10.40 1.71 0.71
N ASP A 149 10.04 2.50 -0.28
CA ASP A 149 10.79 3.64 -0.82
C ASP A 149 10.53 4.98 -0.12
N ASP A 150 9.51 5.05 0.75
CA ASP A 150 9.24 6.21 1.61
C ASP A 150 10.21 6.23 2.81
N ILE A 151 11.22 7.10 2.77
CA ILE A 151 12.23 7.24 3.81
C ILE A 151 12.06 8.57 4.54
N ILE A 152 11.99 8.54 5.87
CA ILE A 152 12.02 9.74 6.71
C ILE A 152 13.18 9.64 7.68
N CYS A 153 14.01 10.65 7.69
CA CYS A 153 15.15 10.73 8.59
C CYS A 153 15.35 12.15 9.13
N PRO A 154 16.06 12.32 10.27
CA PRO A 154 16.48 13.64 10.74
C PRO A 154 17.27 14.39 9.67
N VAL A 155 17.02 15.68 9.51
CA VAL A 155 17.68 16.54 8.50
C VAL A 155 19.20 16.42 8.55
N VAL A 156 19.78 16.32 9.75
CA VAL A 156 21.24 16.16 9.95
C VAL A 156 21.81 14.91 9.27
N LEU A 157 21.01 13.90 9.01
CA LEU A 157 21.42 12.65 8.36
C LEU A 157 21.20 12.63 6.85
N THR A 158 20.41 13.57 6.33
CA THR A 158 19.87 13.55 4.95
C THR A 158 20.98 13.42 3.90
N ASP A 159 22.00 14.26 3.96
CA ASP A 159 23.10 14.25 2.98
C ASP A 159 23.83 12.90 2.96
N ARG A 160 24.02 12.31 4.13
CA ARG A 160 24.69 11.01 4.24
C ARG A 160 23.79 9.90 3.71
N VAL A 161 22.53 9.90 4.06
CA VAL A 161 21.53 8.93 3.54
C VAL A 161 21.46 9.03 2.03
N CYS A 162 21.30 10.22 1.46
CA CYS A 162 21.28 10.44 0.01
C CYS A 162 22.58 9.98 -0.66
N ARG A 163 23.73 10.19 -0.02
CA ARG A 163 25.03 9.73 -0.54
C ARG A 163 25.11 8.20 -0.54
N LEU A 164 24.68 7.53 0.51
CA LEU A 164 24.66 6.05 0.58
C LEU A 164 23.69 5.47 -0.45
N LEU A 165 22.50 6.06 -0.60
CA LEU A 165 21.53 5.64 -1.62
C LEU A 165 22.14 5.72 -3.02
N ARG A 166 22.78 6.84 -3.38
CA ARG A 166 23.45 6.99 -4.68
C ARG A 166 24.59 5.99 -4.89
N LEU A 167 25.42 5.76 -3.86
CA LEU A 167 26.49 4.75 -3.93
C LEU A 167 25.95 3.34 -4.12
N ALA A 168 24.78 3.04 -3.57
CA ALA A 168 24.08 1.79 -3.75
C ALA A 168 23.34 1.65 -5.09
N GLY A 169 23.34 2.71 -5.92
CA GLY A 169 22.71 2.72 -7.25
C GLY A 169 21.26 3.22 -7.27
N PHE A 170 20.74 3.78 -6.16
CA PHE A 170 19.40 4.36 -6.12
C PHE A 170 19.39 5.84 -6.52
N VAL A 171 18.32 6.24 -7.20
CA VAL A 171 18.10 7.63 -7.60
C VAL A 171 17.08 8.27 -6.67
N VAL A 172 17.50 9.33 -5.98
CA VAL A 172 16.60 10.12 -5.14
C VAL A 172 15.75 11.01 -6.03
N ASN A 173 14.44 10.87 -5.93
CA ASN A 173 13.48 11.70 -6.65
C ASN A 173 13.39 13.08 -6.02
N THR A 174 14.11 14.04 -6.57
CA THR A 174 14.18 15.41 -6.03
C THR A 174 12.86 16.16 -6.10
N SER A 175 11.97 15.78 -7.01
CA SER A 175 10.64 16.40 -7.15
C SER A 175 9.65 15.95 -6.06
N LYS A 176 9.93 14.81 -5.42
CA LYS A 176 9.11 14.24 -4.34
C LYS A 176 9.86 14.09 -3.02
N SER A 177 11.07 14.62 -2.94
CA SER A 177 11.86 14.63 -1.71
C SER A 177 11.90 16.03 -1.12
N PHE A 178 11.52 16.15 0.15
CA PHE A 178 11.36 17.46 0.81
C PHE A 178 12.28 17.51 2.04
N VAL A 179 13.40 18.19 1.90
CA VAL A 179 14.42 18.37 2.95
C VAL A 179 14.11 19.61 3.75
N GLU A 180 13.99 20.75 3.07
CA GLU A 180 13.77 22.08 3.64
C GLU A 180 12.29 22.47 3.56
N GLY A 181 11.91 23.45 4.37
CA GLY A 181 10.58 24.04 4.38
C GLY A 181 9.50 23.20 5.03
N PRO A 182 8.31 23.78 5.23
CA PRO A 182 7.22 23.19 6.00
C PRO A 182 6.40 22.16 5.22
N PHE A 183 6.70 21.89 3.94
CA PHE A 183 6.01 20.86 3.17
C PHE A 183 6.73 19.52 3.31
N LYS A 184 5.99 18.47 3.67
CA LYS A 184 6.48 17.10 3.76
C LYS A 184 5.44 16.12 3.20
N GLU A 185 5.90 15.13 2.44
CA GLU A 185 5.07 14.06 1.90
C GLU A 185 5.58 12.70 2.37
N SER A 186 4.69 11.78 2.76
CA SER A 186 5.01 10.36 2.91
C SER A 186 3.74 9.50 2.96
N CYS A 187 3.84 8.29 2.41
CA CYS A 187 2.79 7.28 2.43
C CYS A 187 1.43 7.84 2.00
N GLY A 188 1.42 8.72 0.98
CA GLY A 188 0.20 9.29 0.44
C GLY A 188 -0.48 10.31 1.37
N ALA A 189 0.26 11.00 2.21
CA ALA A 189 -0.21 12.15 2.99
C ALA A 189 0.75 13.33 2.80
N ASP A 190 0.19 14.50 2.51
CA ASP A 190 0.90 15.74 2.22
C ASP A 190 0.65 16.71 3.37
N PHE A 191 1.71 17.12 4.06
CA PHE A 191 1.60 18.01 5.21
C PHE A 191 2.23 19.38 4.94
N TYR A 192 1.53 20.42 5.37
CA TYR A 192 2.02 21.79 5.37
C TYR A 192 1.68 22.42 6.71
N PHE A 193 2.69 22.85 7.48
CA PHE A 193 2.54 23.31 8.86
C PHE A 193 1.66 22.38 9.72
N GLY A 194 1.90 21.07 9.65
CA GLY A 194 1.18 20.06 10.43
C GLY A 194 -0.23 19.70 9.94
N VAL A 195 -0.74 20.41 8.94
CA VAL A 195 -2.06 20.19 8.35
C VAL A 195 -1.93 19.29 7.12
N ASN A 196 -2.74 18.26 7.03
CA ASN A 196 -2.78 17.43 5.83
C ASN A 196 -3.49 18.19 4.69
N VAL A 197 -2.72 18.60 3.70
CA VAL A 197 -3.16 19.41 2.55
C VAL A 197 -3.40 18.59 1.29
N ARG A 198 -3.32 17.25 1.37
CA ARG A 198 -3.52 16.38 0.21
C ARG A 198 -4.84 16.65 -0.46
N GLY A 199 -4.79 16.92 -1.76
CA GLY A 199 -5.97 17.16 -2.59
C GLY A 199 -6.79 15.88 -2.86
N VAL A 200 -7.90 16.05 -3.54
CA VAL A 200 -8.70 14.94 -4.10
C VAL A 200 -8.41 14.85 -5.58
N TYR A 201 -8.00 13.67 -6.03
CA TYR A 201 -7.73 13.40 -7.43
C TYR A 201 -8.88 12.60 -8.04
N LEU A 202 -9.61 13.22 -8.95
CA LEU A 202 -10.71 12.61 -9.70
C LEU A 202 -10.23 12.25 -11.10
N LYS A 203 -10.11 10.95 -11.39
CA LYS A 203 -9.66 10.46 -12.70
C LYS A 203 -10.72 10.67 -13.79
N ARG A 204 -11.95 10.33 -13.46
CA ARG A 204 -13.11 10.35 -14.37
C ARG A 204 -14.39 10.37 -13.56
N LEU A 205 -15.49 10.69 -14.24
CA LEU A 205 -16.85 10.69 -13.70
C LEU A 205 -17.79 10.06 -14.74
N ASP A 206 -17.57 8.78 -15.06
CA ASP A 206 -18.27 8.07 -16.13
C ASP A 206 -19.34 7.11 -15.61
N THR A 207 -19.22 6.70 -14.33
CA THR A 207 -20.09 5.70 -13.73
C THR A 207 -20.61 6.17 -12.38
N TYR A 208 -21.73 5.64 -11.89
CA TYR A 208 -22.25 5.95 -10.55
C TYR A 208 -21.20 5.68 -9.45
N GLN A 209 -20.38 4.64 -9.60
CA GLN A 209 -19.30 4.34 -8.69
C GLN A 209 -18.23 5.46 -8.64
N ASP A 210 -17.93 6.07 -9.80
CA ASP A 210 -17.00 7.20 -9.86
C ASP A 210 -17.60 8.42 -9.11
N PHE A 211 -18.92 8.68 -9.27
CA PHE A 211 -19.61 9.75 -8.54
C PHE A 211 -19.64 9.47 -7.04
N PHE A 212 -19.94 8.25 -6.61
CA PHE A 212 -19.90 7.90 -5.18
C PHE A 212 -18.51 8.13 -4.60
N SER A 213 -17.46 7.65 -5.28
CA SER A 213 -16.07 7.85 -4.85
C SER A 213 -15.73 9.33 -4.78
N ALA A 214 -16.13 10.13 -5.76
CA ALA A 214 -15.92 11.57 -5.77
C ALA A 214 -16.61 12.26 -4.59
N ILE A 215 -17.89 11.97 -4.35
CA ILE A 215 -18.67 12.52 -3.23
C ILE A 215 -18.02 12.18 -1.89
N ASN A 216 -17.65 10.91 -1.70
CA ASN A 216 -17.07 10.44 -0.45
C ASN A 216 -15.70 11.07 -0.18
N GLN A 217 -14.83 11.15 -1.19
CA GLN A 217 -13.50 11.77 -1.08
C GLN A 217 -13.59 13.28 -0.86
N LEU A 218 -14.49 13.99 -1.53
CA LEU A 218 -14.69 15.43 -1.33
C LEU A 218 -15.30 15.73 0.04
N ASN A 219 -16.20 14.89 0.55
CA ASN A 219 -16.71 15.03 1.90
C ASN A 219 -15.62 14.81 2.95
N LEU A 220 -14.75 13.81 2.75
CA LEU A 220 -13.60 13.56 3.61
C LEU A 220 -12.61 14.74 3.55
N PHE A 221 -12.33 15.27 2.36
CA PHE A 221 -11.52 16.47 2.18
C PHE A 221 -12.11 17.67 2.94
N SER A 222 -13.41 17.93 2.78
CA SER A 222 -14.11 19.01 3.48
C SER A 222 -14.02 18.86 5.01
N THR A 223 -14.16 17.64 5.52
CA THR A 223 -14.05 17.35 6.95
C THR A 223 -12.64 17.61 7.47
N ARG A 224 -11.64 17.25 6.68
CA ARG A 224 -10.22 17.36 7.04
C ARG A 224 -9.70 18.79 6.99
N THR A 225 -10.11 19.55 5.96
CA THR A 225 -9.59 20.89 5.68
C THR A 225 -10.46 22.02 6.21
N GLY A 226 -11.72 21.74 6.56
CA GLY A 226 -12.72 22.76 6.85
C GLY A 226 -13.30 23.47 5.62
N ILE A 227 -12.78 23.17 4.43
CA ILE A 227 -13.26 23.76 3.16
C ILE A 227 -14.56 23.09 2.74
N ARG A 228 -15.68 23.81 2.79
CA ARG A 228 -16.99 23.29 2.40
C ARG A 228 -17.20 23.43 0.90
N LEU A 229 -17.70 22.37 0.26
CA LEU A 229 -17.94 22.28 -1.18
C LEU A 229 -19.41 21.97 -1.51
N PRO A 230 -20.39 22.74 -0.99
CA PRO A 230 -21.82 22.39 -1.08
C PRO A 230 -22.33 22.37 -2.52
N THR A 231 -21.88 23.29 -3.36
CA THR A 231 -22.31 23.37 -4.77
C THR A 231 -21.83 22.16 -5.57
N VAL A 232 -20.55 21.79 -5.41
CA VAL A 232 -19.97 20.63 -6.11
C VAL A 232 -20.64 19.34 -5.65
N ILE A 233 -20.76 19.15 -4.33
CA ILE A 233 -21.43 17.97 -3.77
C ILE A 233 -22.89 17.86 -4.24
N ARG A 234 -23.63 18.96 -4.27
CA ARG A 234 -25.03 18.97 -4.76
C ARG A 234 -25.10 18.61 -6.24
N TRP A 235 -24.19 19.12 -7.04
CA TRP A 235 -24.12 18.78 -8.47
C TRP A 235 -23.80 17.29 -8.67
N LEU A 236 -22.84 16.73 -7.94
CA LEU A 236 -22.53 15.29 -8.01
C LEU A 236 -23.73 14.44 -7.56
N LEU A 237 -24.39 14.83 -6.47
CA LEU A 237 -25.60 14.14 -5.99
C LEU A 237 -26.77 14.16 -6.97
N SER A 238 -26.87 15.18 -7.80
CA SER A 238 -27.93 15.24 -8.86
C SER A 238 -27.65 14.27 -10.03
N ARG A 239 -26.43 13.73 -10.12
CA ARG A 239 -25.99 12.83 -11.20
C ARG A 239 -25.89 11.36 -10.78
N ALA A 240 -26.08 11.06 -9.52
CA ALA A 240 -25.99 9.71 -8.99
C ALA A 240 -27.22 9.35 -8.16
N PRO A 241 -27.65 8.08 -8.16
CA PRO A 241 -28.73 7.63 -7.29
C PRO A 241 -28.38 7.77 -5.83
N TRP A 242 -29.37 8.01 -4.98
CA TRP A 242 -29.18 8.04 -3.53
C TRP A 242 -29.05 6.62 -2.99
N VAL A 243 -27.80 6.15 -2.82
CA VAL A 243 -27.47 4.83 -2.26
C VAL A 243 -26.65 5.05 -0.98
N PRO A 244 -27.31 5.23 0.18
CA PRO A 244 -26.60 5.44 1.44
C PRO A 244 -25.95 4.15 1.93
N VAL A 245 -24.66 4.23 2.27
CA VAL A 245 -23.89 3.11 2.81
C VAL A 245 -23.18 3.49 4.11
N PRO A 246 -22.84 2.53 4.99
CA PRO A 246 -22.06 2.80 6.18
C PRO A 246 -20.66 3.32 5.85
N ARG A 247 -20.01 4.00 6.82
CA ARG A 247 -18.67 4.59 6.61
C ARG A 247 -17.56 3.57 6.35
N TRP A 248 -17.74 2.31 6.75
CA TRP A 248 -16.75 1.22 6.54
C TRP A 248 -16.81 0.59 5.16
N GLU A 249 -17.82 0.94 4.35
CA GLU A 249 -17.92 0.43 2.98
C GLU A 249 -16.85 1.03 2.05
N ASP A 250 -16.65 0.35 0.91
CA ASP A 250 -15.83 0.89 -0.18
C ASP A 250 -16.38 2.22 -0.69
N ASP A 251 -15.51 3.14 -1.10
CA ASP A 251 -15.91 4.46 -1.60
C ASP A 251 -16.81 4.37 -2.84
N SER A 252 -16.68 3.33 -3.63
CA SER A 252 -17.46 3.09 -4.86
C SER A 252 -18.78 2.37 -4.61
N ALA A 253 -19.06 1.92 -3.39
CA ALA A 253 -20.25 1.13 -3.06
C ALA A 253 -21.51 1.95 -2.87
N GLY A 254 -21.38 3.25 -2.65
CA GLY A 254 -22.46 4.19 -2.40
C GLY A 254 -21.99 5.44 -1.67
N ILE A 255 -22.93 6.26 -1.23
CA ILE A 255 -22.66 7.50 -0.50
C ILE A 255 -22.53 7.19 0.98
N LYS A 256 -21.36 7.44 1.55
CA LYS A 256 -21.07 7.19 2.96
C LYS A 256 -21.83 8.15 3.86
N VAL A 257 -22.65 7.60 4.74
CA VAL A 257 -23.48 8.38 5.67
C VAL A 257 -23.37 7.87 7.09
N PRO A 258 -23.73 8.68 8.10
CA PRO A 258 -23.93 8.18 9.47
C PRO A 258 -24.99 7.08 9.52
N LEU A 259 -24.87 6.15 10.45
CA LEU A 259 -25.84 5.05 10.63
C LEU A 259 -27.29 5.52 10.78
N SER A 260 -27.50 6.68 11.36
CA SER A 260 -28.84 7.28 11.52
C SER A 260 -29.54 7.62 10.21
N LEU A 261 -28.81 7.75 9.10
CA LEU A 261 -29.36 8.03 7.77
C LEU A 261 -29.50 6.78 6.91
N LEU A 262 -29.09 5.62 7.40
CA LEU A 262 -29.32 4.35 6.73
C LEU A 262 -30.76 3.89 6.96
N ARG A 263 -31.44 3.47 5.89
CA ARG A 263 -32.68 2.70 5.99
C ARG A 263 -32.29 1.26 6.34
N THR A 264 -32.12 1.00 7.62
CA THR A 264 -31.72 -0.32 8.10
C THR A 264 -32.94 -1.14 8.48
N ARG A 265 -32.90 -2.45 8.15
CA ARG A 265 -33.75 -3.44 8.76
C ARG A 265 -32.89 -4.29 9.68
N THR A 266 -33.22 -4.32 10.94
CA THR A 266 -32.64 -5.29 11.86
C THR A 266 -33.26 -6.65 11.58
N ILE A 267 -32.45 -7.66 11.28
CA ILE A 267 -32.92 -9.02 11.01
C ILE A 267 -32.42 -9.93 12.12
N GLY A 268 -33.38 -10.59 12.79
CA GLY A 268 -33.14 -11.65 13.74
C GLY A 268 -32.43 -11.24 15.03
N GLU A 269 -32.04 -12.23 15.81
CA GLU A 269 -31.38 -12.09 17.10
C GLU A 269 -29.97 -11.49 17.00
N GLU A 270 -29.35 -11.51 15.81
CA GLU A 270 -27.98 -11.04 15.56
C GLU A 270 -27.83 -9.53 15.35
N GLN A 271 -28.90 -8.74 15.44
CA GLN A 271 -28.88 -7.28 15.20
C GLN A 271 -28.13 -6.85 13.93
N SER A 272 -28.18 -7.67 12.89
CA SER A 272 -27.49 -7.38 11.62
C SER A 272 -28.13 -6.20 10.89
N ILE A 273 -27.29 -5.34 10.31
CA ILE A 273 -27.72 -4.17 9.55
C ILE A 273 -27.71 -4.54 8.05
N LEU A 274 -28.89 -4.47 7.43
CA LEU A 274 -29.01 -4.63 5.98
C LEU A 274 -29.10 -3.27 5.27
N TYR A 275 -28.32 -3.11 4.24
CA TYR A 275 -28.35 -1.93 3.36
C TYR A 275 -28.04 -2.34 1.91
N SER A 276 -28.45 -1.50 0.96
CA SER A 276 -28.12 -1.67 -0.45
C SER A 276 -26.77 -1.04 -0.75
N ALA A 277 -25.94 -1.72 -1.52
CA ALA A 277 -24.64 -1.22 -1.94
C ALA A 277 -24.32 -1.69 -3.36
N TYR A 278 -23.61 -0.86 -4.12
CA TYR A 278 -23.03 -1.30 -5.38
C TYR A 278 -21.89 -2.26 -5.10
N ARG A 279 -21.94 -3.44 -5.69
CA ARG A 279 -20.92 -4.47 -5.57
C ARG A 279 -20.39 -4.85 -6.93
N PRO A 280 -19.11 -5.24 -7.05
CA PRO A 280 -18.61 -5.83 -8.29
C PRO A 280 -19.43 -7.05 -8.66
N ARG A 281 -19.91 -7.14 -9.89
CA ARG A 281 -20.52 -8.37 -10.41
C ARG A 281 -19.46 -9.46 -10.54
N GLY A 282 -19.86 -10.71 -10.32
CA GLY A 282 -18.99 -11.86 -10.54
C GLY A 282 -18.51 -11.95 -11.98
N LEU A 283 -17.21 -11.90 -12.20
CA LEU A 283 -16.64 -12.27 -13.49
C LEU A 283 -17.05 -13.72 -13.77
N LYS A 284 -17.86 -13.96 -14.79
CA LYS A 284 -17.92 -15.29 -15.40
C LYS A 284 -16.54 -15.49 -16.05
N ILE A 285 -15.68 -16.22 -15.39
CA ILE A 285 -14.42 -16.64 -15.99
C ILE A 285 -14.82 -17.53 -17.19
N ARG A 286 -14.85 -16.96 -18.39
CA ARG A 286 -14.84 -17.75 -19.61
C ARG A 286 -13.44 -18.36 -19.69
N ILE A 287 -13.36 -19.62 -19.35
CA ILE A 287 -12.15 -20.40 -19.60
C ILE A 287 -12.02 -20.45 -21.11
N LEU A 288 -10.98 -19.83 -21.64
CA LEU A 288 -10.65 -19.88 -23.07
C LEU A 288 -10.40 -21.34 -23.43
N ASP A 289 -11.29 -21.91 -24.24
CA ASP A 289 -11.28 -23.30 -24.71
C ASP A 289 -10.05 -23.64 -25.58
N SER A 290 -9.18 -22.67 -25.84
CA SER A 290 -8.10 -22.78 -26.84
C SER A 290 -6.83 -23.46 -26.35
N CYS A 291 -6.63 -23.67 -25.05
CA CYS A 291 -5.33 -24.10 -24.52
C CYS A 291 -5.20 -25.58 -24.15
N ILE A 292 -6.27 -26.37 -24.17
CA ILE A 292 -6.20 -27.80 -23.88
C ILE A 292 -6.94 -28.62 -24.93
N LYS A 293 -6.21 -29.45 -25.65
CA LYS A 293 -6.79 -30.52 -26.49
C LYS A 293 -7.30 -31.63 -25.56
N VAL A 294 -8.61 -31.75 -25.43
CA VAL A 294 -9.26 -32.84 -24.68
C VAL A 294 -9.85 -33.83 -25.69
N PRO A 295 -9.76 -35.15 -25.45
CA PRO A 295 -10.35 -36.17 -26.33
C PRO A 295 -11.83 -35.91 -26.60
N ALA A 296 -12.29 -36.25 -27.82
CA ALA A 296 -13.67 -36.08 -28.23
C ALA A 296 -14.61 -36.84 -27.29
N GLY A 297 -15.64 -36.16 -26.76
CA GLY A 297 -16.65 -36.77 -25.86
C GLY A 297 -16.66 -36.29 -24.42
N LEU A 298 -15.66 -35.60 -23.95
CA LEU A 298 -15.62 -35.01 -22.60
C LEU A 298 -16.04 -33.54 -22.60
N LYS A 299 -17.04 -33.17 -21.74
CA LYS A 299 -17.36 -31.74 -21.50
C LYS A 299 -16.15 -31.07 -20.85
N ARG A 300 -15.58 -30.12 -21.58
CA ARG A 300 -14.36 -29.37 -21.17
C ARG A 300 -14.70 -28.43 -20.03
N ARG A 301 -14.13 -28.68 -18.88
CA ARG A 301 -14.00 -27.67 -17.80
C ARG A 301 -12.52 -27.56 -17.47
N MET A 302 -11.96 -26.40 -17.73
CA MET A 302 -10.60 -26.14 -17.28
C MET A 302 -10.65 -25.81 -15.80
N PHE A 303 -9.95 -26.60 -15.02
CA PHE A 303 -9.87 -26.45 -13.58
C PHE A 303 -8.40 -26.24 -13.22
N ASN A 304 -8.09 -25.10 -12.61
CA ASN A 304 -6.79 -24.87 -11.98
C ASN A 304 -6.91 -25.16 -10.48
N PRO A 305 -6.58 -26.38 -10.03
CA PRO A 305 -6.73 -26.73 -8.61
C PRO A 305 -5.88 -25.87 -7.69
N SER A 306 -4.70 -25.44 -8.13
CA SER A 306 -3.82 -24.58 -7.33
C SER A 306 -4.38 -23.17 -7.18
N GLY A 307 -4.88 -22.58 -8.27
CA GLY A 307 -5.52 -21.27 -8.23
C GLY A 307 -6.81 -21.28 -7.42
N LEU A 308 -7.62 -22.34 -7.53
CA LEU A 308 -8.81 -22.50 -6.72
C LEU A 308 -8.49 -22.65 -5.24
N HIS A 309 -7.48 -23.44 -4.90
CA HIS A 309 -7.04 -23.66 -3.52
C HIS A 309 -6.53 -22.36 -2.88
N ILE A 310 -5.71 -21.61 -3.59
CA ILE A 310 -5.21 -20.30 -3.15
C ILE A 310 -6.37 -19.33 -2.92
N SER A 311 -7.32 -19.26 -3.85
CA SER A 311 -8.48 -18.37 -3.73
C SER A 311 -9.40 -18.79 -2.57
N TYR A 312 -9.51 -20.07 -2.28
CA TYR A 312 -10.23 -20.58 -1.10
C TYR A 312 -9.52 -20.19 0.19
N LEU A 313 -8.21 -20.38 0.27
CA LEU A 313 -7.41 -20.02 1.45
C LEU A 313 -7.40 -18.51 1.70
N GLN A 314 -7.49 -17.69 0.65
CA GLN A 314 -7.61 -16.23 0.75
C GLN A 314 -9.04 -15.77 1.11
N GLY A 315 -9.99 -16.68 1.31
CA GLY A 315 -11.37 -16.32 1.60
C GLY A 315 -12.14 -15.69 0.44
N SER A 316 -11.56 -15.67 -0.76
CA SER A 316 -12.21 -15.12 -1.96
C SER A 316 -13.22 -16.07 -2.61
N ILE A 317 -13.32 -17.31 -2.12
CA ILE A 317 -14.27 -18.33 -2.56
C ILE A 317 -15.00 -18.91 -1.35
N ASN A 318 -16.32 -18.79 -1.35
CA ASN A 318 -17.17 -19.54 -0.42
C ASN A 318 -17.56 -20.90 -1.01
N GLY A 319 -16.89 -21.92 -0.57
CA GLY A 319 -17.13 -23.38 -0.60
C GLY A 319 -17.75 -24.07 -1.81
N SER A 320 -18.63 -23.52 -2.59
CA SER A 320 -19.33 -24.27 -3.67
C SER A 320 -19.45 -23.58 -5.03
N THR A 321 -19.23 -22.27 -5.10
CA THR A 321 -19.23 -21.52 -6.35
C THR A 321 -18.31 -20.34 -6.24
N ILE A 322 -17.48 -20.11 -7.25
CA ILE A 322 -16.62 -18.93 -7.36
C ILE A 322 -17.50 -17.74 -7.73
N PRO A 323 -17.92 -16.87 -6.80
CA PRO A 323 -18.57 -15.63 -7.17
C PRO A 323 -17.49 -14.58 -7.44
N VAL A 324 -16.86 -14.66 -8.58
CA VAL A 324 -16.10 -13.52 -9.09
C VAL A 324 -17.11 -12.51 -9.61
N ARG A 325 -17.21 -11.36 -8.99
CA ARG A 325 -18.24 -10.38 -9.29
C ARG A 325 -17.70 -9.25 -10.16
N GLN A 326 -18.37 -9.01 -11.26
CA GLN A 326 -18.16 -7.85 -12.11
C GLN A 326 -18.75 -6.60 -11.43
N LYS A 327 -18.05 -5.46 -11.47
CA LYS A 327 -18.66 -4.18 -11.10
C LYS A 327 -19.83 -3.92 -12.05
N ASP A 328 -21.02 -3.66 -11.50
CA ASP A 328 -22.07 -3.01 -12.26
C ASP A 328 -21.57 -1.62 -12.63
N ARG A 329 -21.21 -1.49 -13.89
CA ARG A 329 -20.94 -0.19 -14.49
C ARG A 329 -22.26 0.26 -15.10
N ASP A 330 -23.06 0.95 -14.33
CA ASP A 330 -24.11 1.75 -14.91
C ASP A 330 -23.44 2.96 -15.54
N ILE A 331 -23.40 2.97 -16.85
CA ILE A 331 -22.94 4.11 -17.64
C ILE A 331 -24.01 5.19 -17.51
N LEU A 332 -23.59 6.39 -17.15
CA LEU A 332 -24.46 7.57 -17.07
C LEU A 332 -24.95 7.99 -18.44
#